data_15793598ea8e3cd3dce21fa0b0509448
#
_entry.id   15793598ea8e3cd3dce21fa0b0509448
#
_cell.length_a   1.000
_cell.length_b   1.000
_cell.length_c   1.000
_cell.angle_alpha   90.00
_cell.angle_beta   90.00
_cell.angle_gamma   90.00
#
_symmetry.space_group_name_H-M   'P 1'
#
loop_
_entity.id
_entity.type
_entity.pdbx_description
1 polymer ?
#
loop_
_entity_poly.entity_id
_entity_poly.type
_entity_poly.pdbx_seq_one_letter_code
_entity_poly.pdbx_strand_id
1 'polypeptide(L)'
;MINLKTTDLDIHQCIVSLNDSYQILGTINLDNYIHSLANLQLEINELYKTAYGQEQRILIHSSLDQYNTSSYGTLLKTVQTIINKVDISNFFILFLTTNHNVESEYTHILKNFSSDNISFEIYKCFGKFKKIDTLITEVIPQNVMLDNLTKNTANIIDNNKNFCIMPWIQTQVRPNGLVYPCCVYNSNSAVGDVNDNSLSEIFNNESMRQIRTDMLNDIPIHGCEVCSINESSEKATFRQSANNKFLHHIPRTENTGDDGAFPYEHVAWDIRFNNLCNLKCRTCSPHSSTSWFADSKLINGNLEYQQLLRPSGVFSQYMEHLDHVEYIYFAGGEPLIIKECWDILESLYKQERFDIELVFNTNFTNLTFRGKSIFDYWGAFNHIHIGASLDAMGTRAEYWRSGTKWDTIVNNRYMMLQKLPEVGFSIDATVSLVNALHIPHFHKAWVKDGLIIPEQFNPKVLDYPSVFSLKNAPRKLKQKIYNKISTHIDWLIPLDKTEKSVTSFKSILTALTDETSIFDANGFWKKITQID
;
A
#
# COMPACT_ATOMS: atom_id res chain seq x y z
N MET A 1 28.08 20.16 12.16
CA MET A 1 28.55 21.17 11.18
C MET A 1 28.12 20.76 9.78
N ILE A 2 27.51 21.64 9.01
CA ILE A 2 27.15 21.37 7.61
C ILE A 2 28.34 21.79 6.76
N ASN A 3 29.04 20.84 6.18
CA ASN A 3 30.13 21.12 5.24
C ASN A 3 29.61 20.93 3.80
N LEU A 4 29.51 22.04 3.08
CA LEU A 4 29.25 22.03 1.64
C LEU A 4 30.59 21.87 0.92
N LYS A 5 30.82 20.69 0.33
CA LYS A 5 31.96 20.46 -0.56
C LYS A 5 31.48 20.43 -2.00
N THR A 6 31.88 21.43 -2.78
CA THR A 6 31.78 21.37 -4.24
C THR A 6 33.04 20.67 -4.75
N THR A 7 32.86 19.52 -5.40
CA THR A 7 34.01 18.82 -6.02
C THR A 7 33.73 18.59 -7.49
N ASP A 8 34.76 18.67 -8.29
CA ASP A 8 34.73 18.26 -9.72
C ASP A 8 34.88 16.74 -9.89
N LEU A 9 34.73 15.98 -8.80
CA LEU A 9 34.79 14.53 -8.78
C LEU A 9 33.51 13.91 -9.32
N ASP A 10 33.62 12.82 -10.05
CA ASP A 10 32.46 12.02 -10.39
C ASP A 10 31.92 11.26 -9.15
N ILE A 11 30.72 10.69 -9.26
CA ILE A 11 30.07 9.99 -8.16
C ILE A 11 30.92 8.85 -7.61
N HIS A 12 31.59 8.11 -8.50
CA HIS A 12 32.45 6.99 -8.09
C HIS A 12 33.63 7.48 -7.25
N GLN A 13 34.30 8.54 -7.68
CA GLN A 13 35.43 9.14 -6.95
C GLN A 13 35.02 9.70 -5.59
N CYS A 14 33.81 10.30 -5.49
CA CYS A 14 33.25 10.76 -4.21
C CYS A 14 33.06 9.60 -3.24
N ILE A 15 32.48 8.49 -3.68
CA ILE A 15 32.18 7.31 -2.85
C ILE A 15 33.50 6.64 -2.41
N VAL A 16 34.48 6.47 -3.29
CA VAL A 16 35.80 5.91 -2.96
C VAL A 16 36.48 6.76 -1.90
N SER A 17 36.53 8.09 -2.09
CA SER A 17 37.15 9.01 -1.13
C SER A 17 36.47 8.97 0.25
N LEU A 18 35.17 8.77 0.31
CA LEU A 18 34.42 8.64 1.56
C LEU A 18 34.75 7.34 2.27
N ASN A 19 34.78 6.21 1.54
CA ASN A 19 35.13 4.92 2.14
C ASN A 19 36.55 4.91 2.70
N ASP A 20 37.51 5.48 1.96
CA ASP A 20 38.90 5.60 2.42
C ASP A 20 39.05 6.50 3.66
N SER A 21 38.16 7.51 3.80
CA SER A 21 38.26 8.51 4.88
C SER A 21 37.54 8.10 6.16
N TYR A 22 36.51 7.25 6.11
CA TYR A 22 35.57 7.06 7.23
C TYR A 22 35.34 5.62 7.67
N GLN A 23 35.95 4.62 7.10
CA GLN A 23 35.74 3.20 7.46
C GLN A 23 34.24 2.83 7.59
N ILE A 24 33.54 2.85 6.47
CA ILE A 24 32.09 2.65 6.44
C ILE A 24 31.74 1.20 6.75
N LEU A 25 30.92 0.96 7.78
CA LEU A 25 30.41 -0.35 8.16
C LEU A 25 29.25 -0.81 7.28
N GLY A 26 28.35 0.10 6.96
CA GLY A 26 27.16 -0.18 6.17
C GLY A 26 26.53 1.08 5.60
N THR A 27 25.60 0.91 4.67
CA THR A 27 24.93 2.02 3.96
C THR A 27 23.43 1.94 4.09
N ILE A 28 22.76 3.10 4.18
CA ILE A 28 21.31 3.23 4.12
C ILE A 28 20.99 4.20 3.00
N ASN A 29 20.28 3.73 1.98
CA ASN A 29 19.75 4.58 0.93
C ASN A 29 18.37 5.10 1.34
N LEU A 30 18.26 6.37 1.71
CA LEU A 30 17.02 7.01 2.14
C LEU A 30 15.92 6.97 1.06
N ASP A 31 16.29 6.88 -0.21
CA ASP A 31 15.34 6.85 -1.33
C ASP A 31 14.45 5.59 -1.29
N ASN A 32 14.96 4.50 -0.69
CA ASN A 32 14.21 3.26 -0.52
C ASN A 32 13.14 3.34 0.59
N TYR A 33 13.22 4.33 1.49
CA TYR A 33 12.41 4.42 2.72
C TYR A 33 11.41 5.57 2.73
N ILE A 34 11.28 6.33 1.66
CA ILE A 34 10.34 7.47 1.57
C ILE A 34 8.91 7.09 1.90
N HIS A 35 8.55 5.82 1.66
CA HIS A 35 7.22 5.29 1.92
C HIS A 35 7.15 4.35 3.14
N SER A 36 8.23 4.19 3.90
CA SER A 36 8.26 3.32 5.08
C SER A 36 9.31 3.75 6.09
N LEU A 37 8.95 4.73 6.92
CA LEU A 37 9.84 5.27 7.96
C LEU A 37 10.12 4.30 9.10
N ALA A 38 9.19 3.37 9.38
CA ALA A 38 9.41 2.30 10.36
C ALA A 38 10.56 1.37 9.92
N ASN A 39 10.64 1.04 8.64
CA ASN A 39 11.73 0.23 8.10
C ASN A 39 13.07 0.95 8.20
N LEU A 40 13.08 2.25 7.93
CA LEU A 40 14.27 3.08 8.10
C LEU A 40 14.77 3.07 9.55
N GLN A 41 13.85 3.20 10.52
CA GLN A 41 14.20 3.16 11.94
C GLN A 41 14.85 1.84 12.35
N LEU A 42 14.32 0.72 11.85
CA LEU A 42 14.86 -0.60 12.15
C LEU A 42 16.23 -0.81 11.56
N GLU A 43 16.43 -0.45 10.30
CA GLU A 43 17.73 -0.60 9.66
C GLU A 43 18.79 0.28 10.30
N ILE A 44 18.47 1.53 10.66
CA ILE A 44 19.36 2.38 11.44
C ILE A 44 19.69 1.72 12.78
N ASN A 45 18.70 1.18 13.51
CA ASN A 45 18.91 0.54 14.80
C ASN A 45 19.78 -0.72 14.71
N GLU A 46 19.59 -1.55 13.69
CA GLU A 46 20.37 -2.77 13.51
C GLU A 46 21.83 -2.47 13.13
N LEU A 47 22.05 -1.57 12.18
CA LEU A 47 23.41 -1.13 11.84
C LEU A 47 24.10 -0.44 13.03
N TYR A 48 23.34 0.33 13.83
CA TYR A 48 23.87 0.95 15.05
C TYR A 48 24.31 -0.07 16.08
N LYS A 49 23.53 -1.11 16.35
CA LYS A 49 23.93 -2.19 17.28
C LYS A 49 25.25 -2.84 16.86
N THR A 50 25.46 -2.98 15.55
CA THR A 50 26.69 -3.55 15.00
C THR A 50 27.86 -2.57 15.07
N ALA A 51 27.61 -1.27 14.87
CA ALA A 51 28.64 -0.23 14.91
C ALA A 51 29.01 0.21 16.34
N TYR A 52 28.16 -0.14 17.34
CA TYR A 52 28.37 0.29 18.73
C TYR A 52 29.70 -0.21 19.30
N GLY A 53 30.53 0.72 19.73
CA GLY A 53 31.88 0.41 20.28
C GLY A 53 32.97 0.17 19.22
N GLN A 54 32.70 0.39 17.93
CA GLN A 54 33.67 0.32 16.84
C GLN A 54 33.98 1.72 16.30
N GLU A 55 35.15 1.91 15.70
CA GLU A 55 35.50 3.17 15.00
C GLU A 55 34.83 3.31 13.63
N GLN A 56 34.05 2.31 13.22
CA GLN A 56 33.35 2.27 11.94
C GLN A 56 32.09 3.15 11.95
N ARG A 57 31.71 3.70 10.79
CA ARG A 57 30.59 4.62 10.64
C ARG A 57 29.52 4.06 9.71
N ILE A 58 28.29 4.51 9.90
CA ILE A 58 27.17 4.17 9.04
C ILE A 58 26.96 5.33 8.05
N LEU A 59 26.94 5.03 6.75
CA LEU A 59 26.67 5.98 5.71
C LEU A 59 25.18 5.99 5.38
N ILE A 60 24.54 7.12 5.61
CA ILE A 60 23.16 7.37 5.14
C ILE A 60 23.26 8.29 3.92
N HIS A 61 22.72 7.86 2.79
CA HIS A 61 22.78 8.63 1.54
C HIS A 61 21.42 8.77 0.86
N SER A 62 21.28 9.78 0.02
CA SER A 62 20.08 10.02 -0.78
C SER A 62 20.38 10.86 -2.01
N SER A 63 19.59 10.69 -3.06
CA SER A 63 19.61 11.51 -4.27
C SER A 63 18.62 12.67 -4.13
N LEU A 64 19.11 13.88 -3.96
CA LEU A 64 18.28 15.07 -3.84
C LEU A 64 17.49 15.43 -5.12
N ASP A 65 17.87 14.88 -6.27
CA ASP A 65 17.29 15.25 -7.57
C ASP A 65 15.93 14.59 -7.84
N GLN A 66 15.50 13.67 -6.99
CA GLN A 66 14.28 12.88 -7.21
C GLN A 66 13.08 13.43 -6.44
N TYR A 67 13.23 14.40 -5.53
CA TYR A 67 12.21 14.78 -4.57
C TYR A 67 11.94 16.27 -4.48
N ASN A 68 10.71 16.61 -4.09
CA ASN A 68 10.39 17.98 -3.68
C ASN A 68 10.86 18.24 -2.24
N THR A 69 11.05 19.51 -1.90
CA THR A 69 11.57 19.96 -0.61
C THR A 69 10.72 19.56 0.60
N SER A 70 9.40 19.38 0.42
CA SER A 70 8.46 19.04 1.50
C SER A 70 8.61 17.57 1.93
N SER A 71 8.58 16.64 0.99
CA SER A 71 8.76 15.19 1.26
C SER A 71 10.12 14.92 1.88
N TYR A 72 11.13 15.65 1.43
CA TYR A 72 12.48 15.53 1.96
C TYR A 72 12.61 16.06 3.39
N GLY A 73 11.94 17.18 3.70
CA GLY A 73 11.90 17.74 5.05
C GLY A 73 11.32 16.77 6.07
N THR A 74 10.28 16.02 5.70
CA THR A 74 9.67 14.99 6.54
C THR A 74 10.61 13.80 6.77
N LEU A 75 11.24 13.30 5.71
CA LEU A 75 12.22 12.22 5.78
C LEU A 75 13.37 12.58 6.72
N LEU A 76 13.94 13.78 6.57
CA LEU A 76 15.02 14.28 7.42
C LEU A 76 14.59 14.42 8.88
N LYS A 77 13.38 14.90 9.18
CA LYS A 77 12.85 14.95 10.56
C LYS A 77 12.80 13.58 11.19
N THR A 78 12.40 12.57 10.45
CA THR A 78 12.36 11.20 10.93
C THR A 78 13.75 10.66 11.19
N VAL A 79 14.68 10.84 10.26
CA VAL A 79 16.10 10.51 10.45
C VAL A 79 16.64 11.20 11.72
N GLN A 80 16.37 12.50 11.89
CA GLN A 80 16.74 13.26 13.08
C GLN A 80 16.15 12.66 14.36
N THR A 81 14.86 12.34 14.35
CA THR A 81 14.17 11.78 15.52
C THR A 81 14.73 10.42 15.91
N ILE A 82 15.03 9.58 14.92
CA ILE A 82 15.64 8.26 15.14
C ILE A 82 17.06 8.45 15.70
N ILE A 83 17.84 9.28 15.06
CA ILE A 83 19.21 9.57 15.45
C ILE A 83 19.28 10.16 16.87
N ASN A 84 18.41 11.05 17.25
CA ASN A 84 18.38 11.63 18.60
C ASN A 84 18.04 10.62 19.72
N LYS A 85 17.51 9.45 19.39
CA LYS A 85 17.21 8.37 20.33
C LYS A 85 18.39 7.39 20.53
N VAL A 86 19.42 7.48 19.71
CA VAL A 86 20.64 6.66 19.76
C VAL A 86 21.85 7.57 19.99
N ASP A 87 22.84 7.11 20.73
CA ASP A 87 24.07 7.88 21.01
C ASP A 87 24.98 7.89 19.76
N ILE A 88 25.23 9.08 19.15
CA ILE A 88 25.48 9.18 17.71
C ILE A 88 26.88 9.72 17.39
N SER A 89 27.87 9.23 17.96
CA SER A 89 29.23 9.51 17.43
C SER A 89 29.54 8.86 16.07
N ASN A 90 28.69 7.93 15.60
CA ASN A 90 29.02 6.97 14.53
C ASN A 90 28.20 7.11 13.22
N PHE A 91 27.40 8.16 13.04
CA PHE A 91 26.66 8.37 11.80
C PHE A 91 27.27 9.43 10.91
N PHE A 92 27.29 9.15 9.62
CA PHE A 92 27.67 10.08 8.58
C PHE A 92 26.54 10.17 7.54
N ILE A 93 26.01 11.37 7.29
CA ILE A 93 24.94 11.58 6.35
C ILE A 93 25.46 12.30 5.12
N LEU A 94 25.29 11.66 3.95
CA LEU A 94 25.73 12.15 2.67
C LEU A 94 24.54 12.44 1.76
N PHE A 95 24.51 13.65 1.21
CA PHE A 95 23.55 14.01 0.17
C PHE A 95 24.27 14.22 -1.16
N LEU A 96 23.79 13.55 -2.19
CA LEU A 96 24.30 13.64 -3.55
C LEU A 96 23.33 14.42 -4.44
N THR A 97 23.82 15.38 -5.22
CA THR A 97 22.99 16.13 -6.16
C THR A 97 23.76 16.48 -7.43
N THR A 98 23.08 16.45 -8.57
CA THR A 98 23.59 16.96 -9.85
C THR A 98 23.02 18.35 -10.18
N ASN A 99 22.03 18.82 -9.41
CA ASN A 99 21.36 20.10 -9.66
C ASN A 99 22.08 21.26 -8.98
N HIS A 100 22.52 22.22 -9.77
CA HIS A 100 23.24 23.41 -9.29
C HIS A 100 22.39 24.38 -8.47
N ASN A 101 21.06 24.32 -8.56
CA ASN A 101 20.13 25.24 -7.88
C ASN A 101 19.61 24.72 -6.53
N VAL A 102 19.92 23.49 -6.14
CA VAL A 102 19.42 22.84 -4.91
C VAL A 102 20.02 23.46 -3.64
N GLU A 103 21.14 24.17 -3.75
CA GLU A 103 21.91 24.67 -2.61
C GLU A 103 21.12 25.63 -1.70
N SER A 104 20.27 26.51 -2.26
CA SER A 104 19.52 27.49 -1.47
C SER A 104 18.32 26.87 -0.75
N GLU A 105 17.63 25.94 -1.38
CA GLU A 105 16.40 25.33 -0.84
C GLU A 105 16.72 24.30 0.25
N TYR A 106 17.68 23.42 0.01
CA TYR A 106 18.04 22.37 0.98
C TYR A 106 18.95 22.85 2.10
N THR A 107 19.78 23.88 1.88
CA THR A 107 20.59 24.49 2.95
C THR A 107 19.71 25.05 4.07
N HIS A 108 18.55 25.61 3.76
CA HIS A 108 17.60 26.08 4.77
C HIS A 108 17.02 24.93 5.59
N ILE A 109 16.65 23.83 4.94
CA ILE A 109 16.14 22.64 5.62
C ILE A 109 17.23 22.02 6.50
N LEU A 110 18.43 21.84 5.98
CA LEU A 110 19.56 21.24 6.68
C LEU A 110 20.06 22.07 7.86
N LYS A 111 20.01 23.41 7.77
CA LYS A 111 20.36 24.31 8.90
C LYS A 111 19.45 24.11 10.11
N ASN A 112 18.20 23.73 9.91
CA ASN A 112 17.26 23.45 11.01
C ASN A 112 17.49 22.07 11.65
N PHE A 113 18.40 21.25 11.08
CA PHE A 113 18.72 19.90 11.54
C PHE A 113 20.08 19.78 12.21
N SER A 114 20.82 20.86 12.41
CA SER A 114 22.12 20.79 13.07
C SER A 114 21.95 20.49 14.56
N SER A 115 22.18 19.25 14.97
CA SER A 115 22.60 18.95 16.35
C SER A 115 24.14 18.91 16.38
N ASP A 116 24.73 19.20 17.53
CA ASP A 116 26.20 19.28 17.69
C ASP A 116 26.94 17.94 17.37
N ASN A 117 26.20 16.85 17.20
CA ASN A 117 26.70 15.49 17.08
C ASN A 117 26.56 14.86 15.68
N ILE A 118 25.97 15.53 14.69
CA ILE A 118 25.77 14.98 13.33
C ILE A 118 26.58 15.78 12.32
N SER A 119 27.43 15.09 11.58
CA SER A 119 28.14 15.69 10.44
C SER A 119 27.36 15.44 9.15
N PHE A 120 26.91 16.51 8.50
CA PHE A 120 26.30 16.45 7.18
C PHE A 120 27.32 16.92 6.13
N GLU A 121 27.47 16.15 5.06
CA GLU A 121 28.20 16.61 3.89
C GLU A 121 27.31 16.53 2.64
N ILE A 122 27.31 17.60 1.86
CA ILE A 122 26.62 17.64 0.56
C ILE A 122 27.70 17.65 -0.51
N TYR A 123 27.65 16.65 -1.38
CA TYR A 123 28.53 16.56 -2.54
C TYR A 123 27.76 16.87 -3.82
N LYS A 124 28.26 17.82 -4.59
CA LYS A 124 27.85 18.02 -5.98
C LYS A 124 28.71 17.11 -6.85
N CYS A 125 28.10 16.16 -7.50
CA CYS A 125 28.79 15.17 -8.31
C CYS A 125 28.31 15.22 -9.77
N PHE A 126 29.18 14.84 -10.71
CA PHE A 126 28.82 14.65 -12.10
C PHE A 126 28.46 13.17 -12.34
N GLY A 127 27.35 12.89 -13.02
CA GLY A 127 26.97 11.55 -13.43
C GLY A 127 25.48 11.23 -13.28
N LYS A 128 25.06 10.02 -13.68
CA LYS A 128 23.67 9.57 -13.60
C LYS A 128 23.46 8.73 -12.35
N PHE A 129 22.58 9.17 -11.46
CA PHE A 129 22.25 8.50 -10.19
C PHE A 129 21.79 7.03 -10.31
N LYS A 130 21.31 6.57 -11.45
CA LYS A 130 20.93 5.15 -11.67
C LYS A 130 22.02 4.12 -11.32
N LYS A 131 23.26 4.54 -11.09
CA LYS A 131 24.39 3.68 -10.75
C LYS A 131 24.93 3.86 -9.33
N ILE A 132 24.37 4.76 -8.51
CA ILE A 132 24.90 5.01 -7.16
C ILE A 132 24.86 3.76 -6.30
N ASP A 133 23.74 3.07 -6.24
CA ASP A 133 23.59 1.87 -5.42
C ASP A 133 24.58 0.78 -5.86
N THR A 134 24.78 0.63 -7.17
CA THR A 134 25.78 -0.30 -7.71
C THR A 134 27.20 0.12 -7.35
N LEU A 135 27.53 1.42 -7.44
CA LEU A 135 28.85 1.93 -7.12
C LEU A 135 29.16 1.85 -5.61
N ILE A 136 28.18 2.15 -4.76
CA ILE A 136 28.31 2.02 -3.31
C ILE A 136 28.53 0.55 -2.94
N THR A 137 27.81 -0.37 -3.54
CA THR A 137 27.97 -1.81 -3.28
C THR A 137 29.28 -2.39 -3.83
N GLU A 138 29.86 -1.81 -4.88
CA GLU A 138 31.19 -2.19 -5.38
C GLU A 138 32.33 -1.69 -4.49
N VAL A 139 32.18 -0.51 -3.89
CA VAL A 139 33.20 0.13 -3.04
C VAL A 139 33.08 -0.32 -1.58
N ILE A 140 31.85 -0.46 -1.09
CA ILE A 140 31.53 -0.92 0.25
C ILE A 140 31.03 -2.36 0.14
N PRO A 141 31.70 -3.36 0.73
CA PRO A 141 31.30 -4.74 0.57
C PRO A 141 29.84 -5.00 0.97
N GLN A 142 29.06 -5.64 0.09
CA GLN A 142 27.66 -6.03 0.33
C GLN A 142 27.47 -6.91 1.56
N ASN A 143 28.52 -7.58 2.03
CA ASN A 143 28.47 -8.57 3.13
C ASN A 143 28.04 -7.97 4.47
N VAL A 144 28.06 -6.65 4.62
CA VAL A 144 27.71 -6.00 5.89
C VAL A 144 26.19 -5.79 6.05
N MET A 145 25.43 -5.72 4.96
CA MET A 145 23.97 -5.53 5.02
C MET A 145 23.20 -6.82 5.34
N LEU A 146 23.74 -7.99 4.99
CA LEU A 146 23.08 -9.29 5.16
C LEU A 146 23.49 -10.06 6.41
N ASP A 147 24.65 -9.75 7.00
CA ASP A 147 25.20 -10.52 8.13
C ASP A 147 24.45 -10.32 9.46
N ASN A 148 23.52 -9.37 9.54
CA ASN A 148 22.73 -9.10 10.76
C ASN A 148 21.32 -9.69 10.73
N LEU A 149 20.86 -10.21 9.59
CA LEU A 149 19.71 -11.09 9.57
C LEU A 149 20.16 -12.43 10.16
N THR A 150 19.40 -12.99 11.10
CA THR A 150 19.68 -14.35 11.51
C THR A 150 19.66 -15.26 10.27
N LYS A 151 20.44 -16.32 10.27
CA LYS A 151 20.47 -17.29 9.15
C LYS A 151 19.05 -17.80 8.81
N ASN A 152 18.18 -17.87 9.81
CA ASN A 152 16.82 -18.31 9.67
C ASN A 152 15.96 -17.27 8.94
N THR A 153 16.03 -16.01 9.31
CA THR A 153 15.31 -14.91 8.63
C THR A 153 15.75 -14.77 7.18
N ALA A 154 17.06 -14.83 6.90
CA ALA A 154 17.57 -14.81 5.54
C ALA A 154 17.05 -15.99 4.72
N ASN A 155 17.04 -17.20 5.30
CA ASN A 155 16.49 -18.38 4.63
C ASN A 155 14.99 -18.26 4.35
N ILE A 156 14.21 -17.67 5.27
CA ILE A 156 12.78 -17.42 5.06
C ILE A 156 12.58 -16.48 3.87
N ILE A 157 13.35 -15.39 3.80
CA ILE A 157 13.23 -14.39 2.71
C ILE A 157 13.61 -14.98 1.36
N ASP A 158 14.74 -15.70 1.31
CA ASP A 158 15.35 -16.14 0.05
C ASP A 158 14.76 -17.44 -0.50
N ASN A 159 14.36 -18.37 0.37
CA ASN A 159 14.08 -19.74 -0.03
C ASN A 159 12.64 -20.20 0.27
N ASN A 160 11.95 -19.61 1.26
CA ASN A 160 10.63 -20.06 1.65
C ASN A 160 9.55 -19.53 0.69
N LYS A 161 8.91 -20.44 -0.05
CA LYS A 161 7.90 -20.11 -1.06
C LYS A 161 6.49 -19.92 -0.51
N ASN A 162 6.24 -20.36 0.71
CA ASN A 162 4.92 -20.34 1.34
C ASN A 162 4.81 -19.30 2.46
N PHE A 163 5.92 -18.70 2.89
CA PHE A 163 5.93 -17.73 3.96
C PHE A 163 5.18 -16.44 3.58
N CYS A 164 4.35 -15.95 4.50
CA CYS A 164 3.69 -14.64 4.45
C CYS A 164 3.65 -14.05 5.87
N ILE A 165 4.12 -12.83 6.03
CA ILE A 165 4.17 -12.16 7.35
C ILE A 165 2.79 -11.88 7.96
N MET A 166 1.73 -11.82 7.15
CA MET A 166 0.40 -11.40 7.59
C MET A 166 -0.16 -12.14 8.82
N PRO A 167 -0.04 -13.47 8.99
CA PRO A 167 -0.53 -14.17 10.18
C PRO A 167 0.15 -13.76 11.50
N TRP A 168 1.25 -13.04 11.47
CA TRP A 168 1.96 -12.54 12.66
C TRP A 168 1.61 -11.11 13.04
N ILE A 169 1.03 -10.33 12.12
CA ILE A 169 0.82 -8.89 12.29
C ILE A 169 -0.62 -8.44 12.09
N GLN A 170 -1.50 -9.33 11.61
CA GLN A 170 -2.88 -8.99 11.26
C GLN A 170 -3.86 -10.14 11.55
N THR A 171 -5.10 -9.77 11.84
CA THR A 171 -6.31 -10.58 11.62
C THR A 171 -7.34 -9.71 10.93
N GLN A 172 -7.86 -10.14 9.78
CA GLN A 172 -8.90 -9.42 9.07
C GLN A 172 -10.28 -9.85 9.54
N VAL A 173 -11.09 -8.91 9.99
CA VAL A 173 -12.50 -9.15 10.34
C VAL A 173 -13.41 -8.65 9.23
N ARG A 174 -14.29 -9.52 8.74
CA ARG A 174 -15.35 -9.12 7.81
C ARG A 174 -16.59 -8.61 8.54
N PRO A 175 -17.45 -7.83 7.87
CA PRO A 175 -18.66 -7.28 8.50
C PRO A 175 -19.59 -8.32 9.12
N ASN A 176 -19.56 -9.58 8.68
CA ASN A 176 -20.33 -10.69 9.23
C ASN A 176 -19.69 -11.35 10.47
N GLY A 177 -18.55 -10.86 10.94
CA GLY A 177 -17.84 -11.40 12.11
C GLY A 177 -16.79 -12.46 11.81
N LEU A 178 -16.76 -13.01 10.60
CA LEU A 178 -15.77 -14.02 10.23
C LEU A 178 -14.38 -13.42 10.12
N VAL A 179 -13.38 -14.15 10.61
CA VAL A 179 -11.98 -13.73 10.70
C VAL A 179 -11.11 -14.54 9.73
N TYR A 180 -10.16 -13.85 9.12
CA TYR A 180 -9.22 -14.41 8.16
C TYR A 180 -7.80 -13.90 8.42
N PRO A 181 -6.74 -14.64 8.02
CA PRO A 181 -5.37 -14.17 8.14
C PRO A 181 -5.08 -12.92 7.28
N CYS A 182 -5.75 -12.79 6.13
CA CYS A 182 -5.63 -11.63 5.23
C CYS A 182 -6.84 -11.50 4.28
N CYS A 183 -6.89 -10.39 3.54
CA CYS A 183 -8.02 -10.05 2.65
C CYS A 183 -8.17 -10.93 1.41
N VAL A 184 -7.12 -11.64 1.00
CA VAL A 184 -7.14 -12.53 -0.18
C VAL A 184 -7.22 -14.01 0.19
N TYR A 185 -7.30 -14.33 1.49
CA TYR A 185 -7.48 -15.70 1.95
C TYR A 185 -8.83 -16.26 1.50
N ASN A 186 -8.90 -17.58 1.27
CA ASN A 186 -10.12 -18.24 0.79
C ASN A 186 -11.31 -17.92 1.70
N SER A 187 -12.36 -17.36 1.11
CA SER A 187 -13.55 -16.90 1.83
C SER A 187 -14.36 -18.02 2.50
N ASN A 188 -14.13 -19.27 2.09
CA ASN A 188 -14.81 -20.44 2.67
C ASN A 188 -14.03 -21.04 3.84
N SER A 189 -12.84 -20.51 4.18
CA SER A 189 -11.92 -21.05 5.18
C SER A 189 -11.65 -20.03 6.29
N ALA A 190 -12.70 -19.47 6.90
CA ALA A 190 -12.54 -18.57 8.04
C ALA A 190 -11.79 -19.28 9.19
N VAL A 191 -10.88 -18.56 9.84
CA VAL A 191 -10.10 -19.08 10.98
C VAL A 191 -10.77 -18.84 12.32
N GLY A 192 -11.86 -18.05 12.36
CA GLY A 192 -12.64 -17.80 13.57
C GLY A 192 -13.83 -16.89 13.29
N ASP A 193 -14.62 -16.64 14.35
CA ASP A 193 -15.73 -15.70 14.36
C ASP A 193 -15.66 -14.85 15.64
N VAL A 194 -15.63 -13.51 15.47
CA VAL A 194 -15.59 -12.57 16.61
C VAL A 194 -16.91 -12.49 17.38
N ASN A 195 -17.98 -13.10 16.89
CA ASN A 195 -19.21 -13.25 17.63
C ASN A 195 -19.09 -14.31 18.72
N ASP A 196 -18.15 -15.26 18.57
CA ASP A 196 -17.93 -16.39 19.50
C ASP A 196 -16.66 -16.19 20.36
N ASN A 197 -15.60 -15.59 19.80
CA ASN A 197 -14.29 -15.47 20.45
C ASN A 197 -13.71 -14.06 20.28
N SER A 198 -12.85 -13.64 21.19
CA SER A 198 -12.06 -12.42 21.03
C SER A 198 -11.02 -12.53 19.91
N LEU A 199 -10.56 -11.39 19.39
CA LEU A 199 -9.49 -11.38 18.37
C LEU A 199 -8.18 -11.98 18.90
N SER A 200 -7.86 -11.80 20.18
CA SER A 200 -6.66 -12.39 20.81
C SER A 200 -6.75 -13.91 20.90
N GLU A 201 -7.92 -14.46 21.22
CA GLU A 201 -8.16 -15.92 21.20
C GLU A 201 -8.06 -16.47 19.79
N ILE A 202 -8.69 -15.81 18.80
CA ILE A 202 -8.62 -16.22 17.39
C ILE A 202 -7.20 -16.15 16.85
N PHE A 203 -6.46 -15.10 17.19
CA PHE A 203 -5.06 -14.93 16.75
C PHE A 203 -4.16 -16.08 17.16
N ASN A 204 -4.44 -16.72 18.30
CA ASN A 204 -3.68 -17.87 18.79
C ASN A 204 -4.49 -19.17 18.89
N ASN A 205 -5.60 -19.28 18.15
CA ASN A 205 -6.31 -20.56 18.06
C ASN A 205 -5.52 -21.59 17.22
N GLU A 206 -5.98 -22.82 17.23
CA GLU A 206 -5.34 -23.95 16.54
C GLU A 206 -5.10 -23.66 15.04
N SER A 207 -6.09 -23.09 14.33
CA SER A 207 -5.98 -22.77 12.91
C SER A 207 -4.87 -21.76 12.61
N MET A 208 -4.79 -20.67 13.38
CA MET A 208 -3.78 -19.64 13.19
C MET A 208 -2.38 -20.12 13.58
N ARG A 209 -2.26 -20.91 14.64
CA ARG A 209 -0.99 -21.54 15.03
C ARG A 209 -0.50 -22.51 13.97
N GLN A 210 -1.38 -23.35 13.42
CA GLN A 210 -1.03 -24.28 12.34
C GLN A 210 -0.57 -23.53 11.08
N ILE A 211 -1.28 -22.47 10.68
CA ILE A 211 -0.87 -21.63 9.54
C ILE A 211 0.56 -21.08 9.73
N ARG A 212 0.89 -20.56 10.92
CA ARG A 212 2.24 -20.05 11.18
C ARG A 212 3.30 -21.18 11.14
N THR A 213 3.02 -22.30 11.78
CA THR A 213 3.91 -23.46 11.77
C THR A 213 4.16 -23.98 10.36
N ASP A 214 3.12 -24.12 9.56
CA ASP A 214 3.23 -24.58 8.17
C ASP A 214 4.02 -23.58 7.32
N MET A 215 3.78 -22.27 7.48
CA MET A 215 4.52 -21.21 6.77
C MET A 215 6.01 -21.21 7.11
N LEU A 216 6.39 -21.39 8.39
CA LEU A 216 7.79 -21.46 8.79
C LEU A 216 8.49 -22.70 8.22
N ASN A 217 7.76 -23.80 8.04
CA ASN A 217 8.27 -25.06 7.48
C ASN A 217 8.15 -25.16 5.95
N ASP A 218 7.82 -24.08 5.25
CA ASP A 218 7.60 -24.01 3.79
C ASP A 218 6.51 -24.97 3.30
N ILE A 219 5.50 -25.23 4.11
CA ILE A 219 4.36 -26.10 3.77
C ILE A 219 3.27 -25.23 3.12
N PRO A 220 2.70 -25.64 1.97
CA PRO A 220 1.59 -24.95 1.32
C PRO A 220 0.35 -24.84 2.20
N ILE A 221 -0.24 -23.64 2.30
CA ILE A 221 -1.40 -23.36 3.14
C ILE A 221 -2.69 -23.46 2.32
N HIS A 222 -3.61 -24.29 2.78
CA HIS A 222 -4.96 -24.27 2.25
C HIS A 222 -5.65 -22.93 2.59
N GLY A 223 -6.07 -22.22 1.58
CA GLY A 223 -6.61 -20.85 1.71
C GLY A 223 -5.69 -19.76 1.15
N CYS A 224 -4.41 -20.07 0.87
CA CYS A 224 -3.46 -19.15 0.24
C CYS A 224 -3.28 -19.39 -1.28
N GLU A 225 -4.15 -20.18 -1.91
CA GLU A 225 -4.02 -20.61 -3.31
C GLU A 225 -3.98 -19.44 -4.30
N VAL A 226 -4.67 -18.33 -3.99
CA VAL A 226 -4.70 -17.14 -4.85
C VAL A 226 -3.30 -16.57 -5.07
N CYS A 227 -2.49 -16.50 -4.01
CA CYS A 227 -1.11 -16.02 -4.12
C CYS A 227 -0.23 -17.04 -4.87
N SER A 228 -0.25 -18.32 -4.46
CA SER A 228 0.58 -19.35 -5.09
C SER A 228 0.28 -19.55 -6.59
N ILE A 229 -0.99 -19.53 -7.01
CA ILE A 229 -1.39 -19.61 -8.42
C ILE A 229 -0.91 -18.40 -9.21
N ASN A 230 -1.02 -17.19 -8.64
CA ASN A 230 -0.57 -15.99 -9.32
C ASN A 230 0.97 -15.96 -9.45
N GLU A 231 1.70 -16.37 -8.43
CA GLU A 231 3.17 -16.44 -8.46
C GLU A 231 3.68 -17.48 -9.45
N SER A 232 3.02 -18.64 -9.55
CA SER A 232 3.35 -19.63 -10.59
C SER A 232 3.15 -19.10 -12.01
N SER A 233 2.38 -18.02 -12.17
CA SER A 233 2.13 -17.31 -13.43
C SER A 233 2.93 -15.99 -13.53
N GLU A 234 3.97 -15.83 -12.72
CA GLU A 234 4.84 -14.63 -12.66
C GLU A 234 4.09 -13.31 -12.41
N LYS A 235 2.95 -13.38 -11.72
CA LYS A 235 2.17 -12.20 -11.34
C LYS A 235 2.55 -11.75 -9.93
N ALA A 236 2.67 -10.45 -9.73
CA ALA A 236 2.83 -9.87 -8.40
C ALA A 236 1.64 -10.22 -7.50
N THR A 237 1.90 -10.55 -6.23
CA THR A 237 0.91 -11.01 -5.28
C THR A 237 0.84 -10.17 -4.03
N PHE A 238 -0.29 -10.30 -3.32
CA PHE A 238 -0.45 -9.66 -2.00
C PHE A 238 0.61 -10.17 -1.01
N ARG A 239 0.94 -11.47 -1.02
CA ARG A 239 1.98 -12.07 -0.17
C ARG A 239 3.34 -11.40 -0.37
N GLN A 240 3.80 -11.27 -1.61
CA GLN A 240 5.06 -10.61 -1.94
C GLN A 240 5.06 -9.14 -1.51
N SER A 241 3.98 -8.42 -1.79
CA SER A 241 3.84 -7.02 -1.37
C SER A 241 3.83 -6.87 0.15
N ALA A 242 3.15 -7.77 0.87
CA ALA A 242 3.09 -7.76 2.34
C ALA A 242 4.46 -8.07 2.96
N ASN A 243 5.17 -9.11 2.48
CA ASN A 243 6.50 -9.45 2.95
C ASN A 243 7.49 -8.30 2.74
N ASN A 244 7.45 -7.65 1.57
CA ASN A 244 8.31 -6.49 1.30
C ASN A 244 7.95 -5.30 2.19
N LYS A 245 6.65 -5.00 2.36
CA LYS A 245 6.20 -3.88 3.16
C LYS A 245 6.53 -4.04 4.65
N PHE A 246 6.35 -5.24 5.18
CA PHE A 246 6.56 -5.56 6.59
C PHE A 246 7.81 -6.40 6.82
N LEU A 247 8.83 -6.22 5.98
CA LEU A 247 10.09 -6.96 6.04
C LEU A 247 10.73 -6.91 7.44
N HIS A 248 10.63 -5.75 8.10
CA HIS A 248 11.14 -5.49 9.45
C HIS A 248 10.46 -6.32 10.56
N HIS A 249 9.29 -6.89 10.31
CA HIS A 249 8.63 -7.78 11.25
C HIS A 249 9.03 -9.25 11.06
N ILE A 250 9.65 -9.62 9.93
CA ILE A 250 10.03 -11.02 9.66
C ILE A 250 10.97 -11.58 10.74
N PRO A 251 12.01 -10.85 11.24
CA PRO A 251 12.86 -11.36 12.33
C PRO A 251 12.10 -11.73 13.60
N ARG A 252 11.00 -11.04 13.88
CA ARG A 252 10.18 -11.32 15.08
C ARG A 252 9.52 -12.71 15.03
N THR A 253 9.34 -13.28 13.83
CA THR A 253 8.73 -14.61 13.66
C THR A 253 9.56 -15.72 14.31
N GLU A 254 10.84 -15.47 14.62
CA GLU A 254 11.71 -16.39 15.38
C GLU A 254 11.24 -16.60 16.83
N ASN A 255 10.42 -15.67 17.35
CA ASN A 255 9.80 -15.80 18.67
C ASN A 255 8.50 -16.64 18.64
N THR A 256 8.19 -17.28 17.51
CA THR A 256 7.05 -18.19 17.41
C THR A 256 7.33 -19.44 18.24
N GLY A 257 6.42 -19.78 19.14
CA GLY A 257 6.53 -21.01 19.93
C GLY A 257 6.49 -22.28 19.06
N ASP A 258 6.99 -23.39 19.58
CA ASP A 258 6.98 -24.68 18.87
C ASP A 258 5.57 -25.13 18.46
N ASP A 259 4.56 -24.64 19.16
CA ASP A 259 3.14 -24.87 18.88
C ASP A 259 2.51 -23.81 17.94
N GLY A 260 3.31 -22.90 17.37
CA GLY A 260 2.84 -21.82 16.50
C GLY A 260 2.24 -20.61 17.23
N ALA A 261 2.28 -20.56 18.57
CA ALA A 261 1.83 -19.41 19.35
C ALA A 261 2.75 -18.20 19.14
N PHE A 262 2.17 -16.99 19.12
CA PHE A 262 2.91 -15.75 18.94
C PHE A 262 2.28 -14.63 19.78
N PRO A 263 3.06 -13.66 20.30
CA PRO A 263 2.50 -12.50 21.00
C PRO A 263 1.49 -11.75 20.14
N TYR A 264 0.29 -11.51 20.69
CA TYR A 264 -0.78 -10.83 19.97
C TYR A 264 -0.51 -9.33 19.89
N GLU A 265 -0.16 -8.85 18.72
CA GLU A 265 0.01 -7.44 18.40
C GLU A 265 -0.60 -7.17 17.01
N HIS A 266 -1.56 -6.25 16.94
CA HIS A 266 -2.18 -5.85 15.69
C HIS A 266 -1.41 -4.67 15.09
N VAL A 267 -0.48 -4.94 14.21
CA VAL A 267 0.40 -3.95 13.55
C VAL A 267 -0.24 -3.43 12.26
N ALA A 268 -0.84 -4.32 11.48
CA ALA A 268 -1.51 -3.98 10.23
C ALA A 268 -3.02 -4.20 10.38
N TRP A 269 -3.80 -3.16 10.08
CA TRP A 269 -5.26 -3.23 10.20
C TRP A 269 -5.93 -3.14 8.82
N ASP A 270 -6.73 -4.14 8.45
CA ASP A 270 -7.69 -4.08 7.34
C ASP A 270 -9.10 -3.90 7.94
N ILE A 271 -9.56 -2.67 7.96
CA ILE A 271 -10.77 -2.28 8.68
C ILE A 271 -11.99 -2.35 7.78
N ARG A 272 -12.98 -3.17 8.19
CA ARG A 272 -14.30 -3.35 7.56
C ARG A 272 -15.38 -3.51 8.62
N PHE A 273 -15.59 -2.50 9.45
CA PHE A 273 -16.48 -2.59 10.62
C PHE A 273 -17.93 -2.94 10.28
N ASN A 274 -18.41 -2.54 9.11
CA ASN A 274 -19.78 -2.83 8.68
C ASN A 274 -19.94 -2.67 7.16
N ASN A 275 -21.15 -2.96 6.67
CA ASN A 275 -21.51 -2.84 5.26
C ASN A 275 -22.31 -1.54 4.94
N LEU A 276 -22.24 -0.52 5.80
CA LEU A 276 -22.86 0.78 5.54
C LEU A 276 -22.21 1.45 4.33
N CYS A 277 -23.00 1.70 3.30
CA CYS A 277 -22.55 2.39 2.08
C CYS A 277 -23.70 3.22 1.50
N ASN A 278 -23.38 4.38 0.94
CA ASN A 278 -24.34 5.29 0.33
C ASN A 278 -24.56 5.04 -1.17
N LEU A 279 -23.86 4.09 -1.77
CA LEU A 279 -23.97 3.74 -3.19
C LEU A 279 -24.51 2.33 -3.41
N LYS A 280 -25.19 2.15 -4.58
CA LYS A 280 -25.64 0.85 -5.12
C LYS A 280 -24.86 0.52 -6.39
N CYS A 281 -23.56 0.22 -6.27
CA CYS A 281 -22.74 -0.14 -7.43
C CYS A 281 -23.23 -1.46 -8.04
N ARG A 282 -23.30 -1.57 -9.36
CA ARG A 282 -23.81 -2.77 -10.05
C ARG A 282 -22.93 -4.02 -9.87
N THR A 283 -21.67 -3.82 -9.49
CA THR A 283 -20.75 -4.90 -9.13
C THR A 283 -20.79 -5.28 -7.66
N CYS A 284 -21.63 -4.63 -6.86
CA CYS A 284 -21.72 -4.81 -5.43
C CYS A 284 -22.99 -5.60 -5.03
N SER A 285 -23.10 -5.95 -3.76
CA SER A 285 -24.22 -6.72 -3.21
C SER A 285 -24.63 -6.19 -1.84
N PRO A 286 -25.75 -6.64 -1.27
CA PRO A 286 -26.19 -6.30 0.08
C PRO A 286 -25.16 -6.60 1.17
N HIS A 287 -24.29 -7.58 0.97
CA HIS A 287 -23.19 -7.88 1.90
C HIS A 287 -22.22 -6.71 2.08
N SER A 288 -22.03 -5.90 1.03
CA SER A 288 -21.06 -4.81 1.03
C SER A 288 -21.70 -3.42 0.95
N SER A 289 -23.04 -3.35 0.78
CA SER A 289 -23.74 -2.05 0.74
C SER A 289 -25.19 -2.17 1.23
N THR A 290 -25.51 -1.43 2.29
CA THR A 290 -26.87 -1.29 2.81
C THR A 290 -27.83 -0.63 1.82
N SER A 291 -27.33 0.17 0.88
CA SER A 291 -28.15 0.81 -0.15
C SER A 291 -28.83 -0.19 -1.10
N TRP A 292 -28.34 -1.44 -1.17
CA TRP A 292 -28.96 -2.53 -1.94
C TRP A 292 -30.17 -3.17 -1.25
N PHE A 293 -30.42 -2.93 0.03
CA PHE A 293 -31.41 -3.69 0.81
C PHE A 293 -32.82 -3.63 0.21
N ALA A 294 -33.27 -2.43 -0.16
CA ALA A 294 -34.60 -2.26 -0.74
C ALA A 294 -34.76 -3.00 -2.08
N ASP A 295 -33.78 -2.84 -2.98
CA ASP A 295 -33.82 -3.47 -4.31
C ASP A 295 -33.68 -5.00 -4.19
N SER A 296 -32.82 -5.46 -3.32
CA SER A 296 -32.61 -6.90 -3.06
C SER A 296 -33.89 -7.56 -2.54
N LYS A 297 -34.64 -6.87 -1.68
CA LYS A 297 -35.95 -7.35 -1.20
C LYS A 297 -36.95 -7.51 -2.33
N LEU A 298 -36.99 -6.57 -3.26
CA LEU A 298 -37.87 -6.63 -4.43
C LEU A 298 -37.51 -7.77 -5.38
N ILE A 299 -36.21 -8.01 -5.59
CA ILE A 299 -35.71 -8.98 -6.58
C ILE A 299 -35.80 -10.42 -6.04
N ASN A 300 -35.42 -10.65 -4.80
CA ASN A 300 -35.20 -11.98 -4.24
C ASN A 300 -36.21 -12.39 -3.17
N GLY A 301 -37.17 -11.52 -2.80
CA GLY A 301 -38.20 -11.81 -1.82
C GLY A 301 -37.72 -11.74 -0.37
N ASN A 302 -37.40 -12.83 0.25
CA ASN A 302 -36.99 -12.85 1.66
C ASN A 302 -35.48 -13.03 1.82
N LEU A 303 -34.88 -12.39 2.86
CA LEU A 303 -33.45 -12.14 2.81
C LEU A 303 -32.71 -12.24 4.12
N GLU A 304 -31.77 -13.15 4.11
CA GLU A 304 -30.71 -13.26 5.13
C GLU A 304 -29.82 -12.01 5.25
N TYR A 305 -29.82 -11.09 4.25
CA TYR A 305 -28.83 -10.02 4.11
C TYR A 305 -29.40 -8.60 4.11
N GLN A 306 -30.51 -8.37 4.83
CA GLN A 306 -31.15 -7.04 4.94
C GLN A 306 -30.83 -6.30 6.22
N GLN A 307 -29.76 -6.66 6.90
CA GLN A 307 -29.37 -6.01 8.13
C GLN A 307 -27.97 -5.40 8.01
N LEU A 308 -27.76 -4.35 8.77
CA LEU A 308 -26.44 -3.81 8.97
C LEU A 308 -25.58 -4.87 9.67
N LEU A 309 -24.60 -5.42 8.94
CA LEU A 309 -23.63 -6.35 9.50
C LEU A 309 -22.62 -5.54 10.31
N ARG A 310 -22.56 -5.77 11.61
CA ARG A 310 -21.69 -5.06 12.54
C ARG A 310 -21.34 -5.98 13.70
N PRO A 311 -20.19 -6.65 13.65
CA PRO A 311 -19.75 -7.52 14.72
C PRO A 311 -19.54 -6.73 16.01
N SER A 312 -20.00 -7.29 17.14
CA SER A 312 -19.95 -6.64 18.45
C SER A 312 -18.52 -6.64 18.99
N GLY A 313 -18.12 -5.55 19.65
CA GLY A 313 -16.85 -5.48 20.40
C GLY A 313 -15.57 -5.40 19.55
N VAL A 314 -15.64 -5.53 18.23
CA VAL A 314 -14.44 -5.53 17.36
C VAL A 314 -13.72 -4.19 17.41
N PHE A 315 -14.44 -3.09 17.40
CA PHE A 315 -13.83 -1.76 17.47
C PHE A 315 -12.99 -1.56 18.73
N SER A 316 -13.52 -1.96 19.92
CA SER A 316 -12.76 -1.82 21.18
C SER A 316 -11.50 -2.67 21.17
N GLN A 317 -11.55 -3.90 20.64
CA GLN A 317 -10.39 -4.77 20.54
C GLN A 317 -9.30 -4.19 19.62
N TYR A 318 -9.65 -3.55 18.50
CA TYR A 318 -8.66 -2.81 17.70
C TYR A 318 -8.06 -1.65 18.48
N MET A 319 -8.88 -0.90 19.22
CA MET A 319 -8.40 0.26 19.98
C MET A 319 -7.41 -0.09 21.10
N GLU A 320 -7.43 -1.33 21.61
CA GLU A 320 -6.45 -1.85 22.58
C GLU A 320 -5.04 -1.97 21.99
N HIS A 321 -4.91 -2.00 20.66
CA HIS A 321 -3.64 -2.10 19.92
C HIS A 321 -3.26 -0.82 19.19
N LEU A 322 -3.87 0.33 19.53
CA LEU A 322 -3.62 1.60 18.85
C LEU A 322 -2.16 2.04 18.95
N ASP A 323 -1.47 1.67 20.03
CA ASP A 323 -0.04 2.00 20.25
C ASP A 323 0.90 1.15 19.37
N HIS A 324 0.44 0.00 18.87
CA HIS A 324 1.23 -0.93 18.07
C HIS A 324 0.99 -0.80 16.56
N VAL A 325 -0.08 -0.10 16.15
CA VAL A 325 -0.44 0.00 14.74
C VAL A 325 0.55 0.85 13.95
N GLU A 326 0.94 0.35 12.78
CA GLU A 326 1.82 1.03 11.82
C GLU A 326 1.13 1.29 10.48
N TYR A 327 0.11 0.50 10.18
CA TYR A 327 -0.60 0.55 8.91
C TYR A 327 -2.10 0.31 9.10
N ILE A 328 -2.92 1.19 8.53
CA ILE A 328 -4.38 1.01 8.52
C ILE A 328 -4.92 1.14 7.09
N TYR A 329 -5.59 0.09 6.62
CA TYR A 329 -6.37 0.10 5.39
C TYR A 329 -7.86 0.24 5.72
N PHE A 330 -8.41 1.41 5.44
CA PHE A 330 -9.83 1.69 5.62
C PHE A 330 -10.62 1.26 4.39
N ALA A 331 -11.47 0.27 4.55
CA ALA A 331 -12.35 -0.29 3.53
C ALA A 331 -13.73 -0.66 4.11
N GLY A 332 -14.44 -1.55 3.46
CA GLY A 332 -15.76 -2.03 3.90
C GLY A 332 -16.87 -1.54 3.00
N GLY A 333 -17.98 -1.02 3.53
CA GLY A 333 -19.01 -0.33 2.75
C GLY A 333 -18.46 0.98 2.17
N GLU A 334 -18.59 2.05 2.93
CA GLU A 334 -17.90 3.32 2.63
C GLU A 334 -17.27 3.86 3.92
N PRO A 335 -15.93 3.84 4.06
CA PRO A 335 -15.27 4.20 5.33
C PRO A 335 -15.54 5.64 5.77
N LEU A 336 -15.74 6.58 4.84
CA LEU A 336 -15.94 8.00 5.17
C LEU A 336 -17.34 8.32 5.72
N ILE A 337 -18.25 7.35 5.78
CA ILE A 337 -19.53 7.50 6.48
C ILE A 337 -19.67 6.57 7.70
N ILE A 338 -18.62 5.81 8.03
CA ILE A 338 -18.59 4.89 9.17
C ILE A 338 -17.96 5.60 10.37
N LYS A 339 -18.72 5.68 11.48
CA LYS A 339 -18.31 6.40 12.70
C LYS A 339 -16.99 5.89 13.25
N GLU A 340 -16.81 4.58 13.32
CA GLU A 340 -15.63 3.92 13.89
C GLU A 340 -14.34 4.31 13.14
N CYS A 341 -14.41 4.51 11.82
CA CYS A 341 -13.25 4.99 11.05
C CYS A 341 -12.82 6.39 11.49
N TRP A 342 -13.79 7.28 11.75
CA TRP A 342 -13.51 8.62 12.25
C TRP A 342 -13.01 8.61 13.70
N ASP A 343 -13.56 7.75 14.55
CA ASP A 343 -13.12 7.62 15.94
C ASP A 343 -11.64 7.18 16.01
N ILE A 344 -11.19 6.29 15.12
CA ILE A 344 -9.77 5.92 14.98
C ILE A 344 -8.94 7.12 14.57
N LEU A 345 -9.33 7.82 13.49
CA LEU A 345 -8.60 9.01 13.03
C LEU A 345 -8.48 10.07 14.12
N GLU A 346 -9.57 10.32 14.86
CA GLU A 346 -9.56 11.27 15.96
C GLU A 346 -8.65 10.82 17.12
N SER A 347 -8.60 9.52 17.40
CA SER A 347 -7.74 8.97 18.44
C SER A 347 -6.28 9.09 18.07
N LEU A 348 -5.92 8.73 16.83
CA LEU A 348 -4.56 8.88 16.30
C LEU A 348 -4.14 10.35 16.25
N TYR A 349 -5.04 11.24 15.81
CA TYR A 349 -4.79 12.67 15.74
C TYR A 349 -4.51 13.27 17.13
N LYS A 350 -5.30 12.88 18.16
CA LYS A 350 -5.11 13.33 19.54
C LYS A 350 -3.82 12.83 20.19
N GLN A 351 -3.35 11.66 19.76
CA GLN A 351 -2.10 11.07 20.23
C GLN A 351 -0.90 11.49 19.38
N GLU A 352 -1.12 12.36 18.39
CA GLU A 352 -0.07 12.82 17.45
C GLU A 352 0.64 11.67 16.73
N ARG A 353 -0.06 10.51 16.53
CA ARG A 353 0.45 9.36 15.82
C ARG A 353 0.36 9.58 14.29
N PHE A 354 1.04 10.58 13.80
CA PHE A 354 1.09 10.97 12.38
C PHE A 354 2.09 10.13 11.57
N ASP A 355 2.83 9.27 12.23
CA ASP A 355 3.78 8.30 11.68
C ASP A 355 3.11 7.12 10.98
N ILE A 356 1.86 6.83 11.31
CA ILE A 356 1.11 5.67 10.78
C ILE A 356 0.78 5.87 9.31
N GLU A 357 0.97 4.81 8.52
CA GLU A 357 0.52 4.80 7.13
C GLU A 357 -0.98 4.52 7.04
N LEU A 358 -1.72 5.44 6.43
CA LEU A 358 -3.15 5.32 6.23
C LEU A 358 -3.48 5.14 4.75
N VAL A 359 -4.25 4.11 4.43
CA VAL A 359 -4.77 3.87 3.09
C VAL A 359 -6.29 3.84 3.12
N PHE A 360 -6.92 4.67 2.31
CA PHE A 360 -8.38 4.69 2.16
C PHE A 360 -8.79 4.14 0.81
N ASN A 361 -9.69 3.17 0.80
CA ASN A 361 -10.42 2.78 -0.40
C ASN A 361 -11.85 3.30 -0.29
N THR A 362 -12.14 4.40 -0.98
CA THR A 362 -13.39 5.15 -0.84
C THR A 362 -14.09 5.37 -2.18
N ASN A 363 -15.40 5.49 -2.16
CA ASN A 363 -16.18 5.91 -3.33
C ASN A 363 -16.04 7.41 -3.63
N PHE A 364 -15.35 8.13 -2.76
CA PHE A 364 -14.97 9.53 -2.90
C PHE A 364 -16.15 10.51 -3.07
N THR A 365 -17.36 10.12 -2.67
CA THR A 365 -18.57 10.97 -2.79
C THR A 365 -18.76 11.89 -1.60
N ASN A 366 -18.29 11.49 -0.41
CA ASN A 366 -18.52 12.23 0.82
C ASN A 366 -17.21 12.43 1.58
N LEU A 367 -16.81 13.68 1.78
CA LEU A 367 -15.56 14.05 2.44
C LEU A 367 -15.79 14.77 3.78
N THR A 368 -17.01 14.68 4.30
CA THR A 368 -17.38 15.28 5.58
C THR A 368 -18.22 14.32 6.44
N PHE A 369 -18.04 14.35 7.73
CA PHE A 369 -18.82 13.57 8.66
C PHE A 369 -19.11 14.37 9.93
N ARG A 370 -20.39 14.53 10.28
CA ARG A 370 -20.83 15.29 11.48
C ARG A 370 -20.21 16.69 11.57
N GLY A 371 -20.09 17.38 10.43
CA GLY A 371 -19.54 18.73 10.34
C GLY A 371 -18.00 18.83 10.31
N LYS A 372 -17.28 17.69 10.38
CA LYS A 372 -15.82 17.63 10.27
C LYS A 372 -15.41 17.32 8.84
N SER A 373 -14.36 17.93 8.35
CA SER A 373 -13.77 17.66 7.05
C SER A 373 -12.70 16.56 7.17
N ILE A 374 -12.66 15.61 6.24
CA ILE A 374 -11.61 14.60 6.23
C ILE A 374 -10.24 15.21 5.90
N PHE A 375 -10.20 16.33 5.20
CA PHE A 375 -8.96 17.03 4.88
C PHE A 375 -8.19 17.50 6.10
N ASP A 376 -8.91 17.81 7.21
CA ASP A 376 -8.29 18.25 8.46
C ASP A 376 -7.46 17.12 9.10
N TYR A 377 -7.85 15.85 8.83
CA TYR A 377 -7.11 14.67 9.26
C TYR A 377 -6.06 14.24 8.25
N TRP A 378 -6.43 14.12 6.97
CA TRP A 378 -5.50 13.66 5.94
C TRP A 378 -4.24 14.54 5.83
N GLY A 379 -4.36 15.85 6.06
CA GLY A 379 -3.22 16.76 6.04
C GLY A 379 -2.26 16.64 7.21
N ALA A 380 -2.64 15.95 8.28
CA ALA A 380 -1.81 15.77 9.46
C ALA A 380 -0.89 14.54 9.39
N PHE A 381 -1.29 13.49 8.66
CA PHE A 381 -0.53 12.24 8.58
C PHE A 381 0.57 12.32 7.53
N ASN A 382 1.74 11.78 7.87
CA ASN A 382 2.92 11.78 6.99
C ASN A 382 2.76 10.85 5.79
N HIS A 383 2.04 9.73 5.97
CA HIS A 383 1.88 8.68 4.96
C HIS A 383 0.40 8.38 4.77
N ILE A 384 -0.17 8.93 3.71
CA ILE A 384 -1.57 8.70 3.38
C ILE A 384 -1.76 8.47 1.89
N HIS A 385 -2.58 7.47 1.55
CA HIS A 385 -2.95 7.18 0.18
C HIS A 385 -4.46 7.01 0.03
N ILE A 386 -5.04 7.68 -0.94
CA ILE A 386 -6.47 7.65 -1.25
C ILE A 386 -6.69 6.90 -2.57
N GLY A 387 -7.18 5.68 -2.49
CA GLY A 387 -7.67 4.91 -3.63
C GLY A 387 -9.13 5.25 -3.89
N ALA A 388 -9.39 6.12 -4.87
CA ALA A 388 -10.74 6.47 -5.27
C ALA A 388 -11.33 5.37 -6.16
N SER A 389 -12.38 4.72 -5.69
CA SER A 389 -13.09 3.65 -6.42
C SER A 389 -13.97 4.25 -7.50
N LEU A 390 -13.43 4.50 -8.68
CA LEU A 390 -14.10 5.14 -9.82
C LEU A 390 -13.99 4.27 -11.07
N ASP A 391 -15.11 3.77 -11.59
CA ASP A 391 -15.12 2.80 -12.70
C ASP A 391 -15.43 3.44 -14.08
N ALA A 392 -15.86 4.69 -14.09
CA ALA A 392 -16.21 5.45 -15.28
C ALA A 392 -16.27 6.95 -14.96
N MET A 393 -16.59 7.77 -15.94
CA MET A 393 -16.83 9.21 -15.77
C MET A 393 -18.20 9.64 -16.30
N GLY A 394 -18.70 10.78 -15.80
CA GLY A 394 -19.98 11.37 -16.19
C GLY A 394 -21.17 10.46 -15.87
N THR A 395 -22.20 10.51 -16.72
CA THR A 395 -23.42 9.71 -16.55
C THR A 395 -23.17 8.19 -16.51
N ARG A 396 -22.07 7.71 -17.11
CA ARG A 396 -21.68 6.29 -16.98
C ARG A 396 -21.25 5.93 -15.56
N ALA A 397 -20.55 6.82 -14.87
CA ALA A 397 -20.21 6.64 -13.47
C ALA A 397 -21.46 6.60 -12.59
N GLU A 398 -22.40 7.51 -12.82
CA GLU A 398 -23.66 7.59 -12.09
C GLU A 398 -24.55 6.36 -12.32
N TYR A 399 -24.57 5.83 -13.53
CA TYR A 399 -25.27 4.59 -13.86
C TYR A 399 -24.63 3.37 -13.20
N TRP A 400 -23.30 3.28 -13.28
CA TRP A 400 -22.57 2.10 -12.82
C TRP A 400 -22.46 2.04 -11.29
N ARG A 401 -22.20 3.20 -10.68
CA ARG A 401 -22.18 3.38 -9.21
C ARG A 401 -23.39 4.23 -8.81
N SER A 402 -24.57 3.62 -8.86
CA SER A 402 -25.85 4.31 -8.59
C SER A 402 -25.83 5.00 -7.23
N GLY A 403 -26.22 6.28 -7.23
CA GLY A 403 -26.11 7.19 -6.08
C GLY A 403 -24.92 8.17 -6.18
N THR A 404 -23.97 7.96 -7.09
CA THR A 404 -22.91 8.92 -7.40
C THR A 404 -23.48 10.13 -8.13
N LYS A 405 -22.97 11.32 -7.80
CA LYS A 405 -23.09 12.54 -8.60
C LYS A 405 -21.70 12.89 -9.12
N TRP A 406 -21.51 12.83 -10.45
CA TRP A 406 -20.19 12.95 -11.04
C TRP A 406 -19.52 14.30 -10.75
N ASP A 407 -20.27 15.39 -10.80
CA ASP A 407 -19.75 16.71 -10.49
C ASP A 407 -19.21 16.81 -9.04
N THR A 408 -19.82 16.09 -8.11
CA THR A 408 -19.33 16.01 -6.73
C THR A 408 -17.95 15.34 -6.68
N ILE A 409 -17.75 14.26 -7.44
CA ILE A 409 -16.44 13.57 -7.50
C ILE A 409 -15.36 14.50 -8.05
N VAL A 410 -15.66 15.19 -9.16
CA VAL A 410 -14.72 16.13 -9.78
C VAL A 410 -14.38 17.28 -8.82
N ASN A 411 -15.40 17.88 -8.19
CA ASN A 411 -15.21 18.95 -7.22
C ASN A 411 -14.40 18.49 -6.00
N ASN A 412 -14.67 17.28 -5.49
CA ASN A 412 -13.89 16.68 -4.39
C ASN A 412 -12.41 16.53 -4.76
N ARG A 413 -12.13 16.10 -6.00
CA ARG A 413 -10.75 15.99 -6.47
C ARG A 413 -10.07 17.35 -6.62
N TYR A 414 -10.74 18.35 -7.16
CA TYR A 414 -10.21 19.72 -7.21
C TYR A 414 -9.90 20.28 -5.81
N MET A 415 -10.83 20.11 -4.87
CA MET A 415 -10.62 20.53 -3.48
C MET A 415 -9.41 19.81 -2.84
N MET A 416 -9.27 18.52 -3.11
CA MET A 416 -8.11 17.76 -2.60
C MET A 416 -6.79 18.27 -3.19
N LEU A 417 -6.73 18.52 -4.51
CA LEU A 417 -5.55 19.09 -5.16
C LEU A 417 -5.15 20.47 -4.61
N GLN A 418 -6.14 21.28 -4.26
CA GLN A 418 -5.91 22.61 -3.70
C GLN A 418 -5.44 22.57 -2.24
N LYS A 419 -6.01 21.67 -1.42
CA LYS A 419 -5.74 21.62 0.02
C LYS A 419 -4.59 20.71 0.39
N LEU A 420 -4.45 19.59 -0.33
CA LEU A 420 -3.56 18.49 0.00
C LEU A 420 -2.89 17.93 -1.27
N PRO A 421 -2.12 18.74 -2.02
CA PRO A 421 -1.50 18.32 -3.27
C PRO A 421 -0.53 17.14 -3.10
N GLU A 422 0.08 17.01 -1.92
CA GLU A 422 1.10 15.99 -1.60
C GLU A 422 0.50 14.65 -1.15
N VAL A 423 -0.80 14.61 -0.84
CA VAL A 423 -1.44 13.35 -0.42
C VAL A 423 -1.54 12.39 -1.60
N GLY A 424 -1.07 11.16 -1.40
CA GLY A 424 -1.13 10.10 -2.39
C GLY A 424 -2.56 9.85 -2.88
N PHE A 425 -2.74 9.78 -4.20
CA PHE A 425 -4.05 9.54 -4.80
C PHE A 425 -3.93 8.57 -5.97
N SER A 426 -4.88 7.65 -6.08
CA SER A 426 -5.07 6.83 -7.28
C SER A 426 -6.54 6.64 -7.61
N ILE A 427 -6.83 6.37 -8.87
CA ILE A 427 -8.12 5.82 -9.30
C ILE A 427 -7.99 4.30 -9.30
N ASP A 428 -8.73 3.64 -8.42
CA ASP A 428 -8.85 2.20 -8.37
C ASP A 428 -10.11 1.78 -9.15
N ALA A 429 -9.95 1.57 -10.45
CA ALA A 429 -11.06 1.25 -11.35
C ALA A 429 -11.29 -0.25 -11.45
N THR A 430 -12.51 -0.72 -11.14
CA THR A 430 -12.92 -2.09 -11.40
C THR A 430 -13.33 -2.24 -12.86
N VAL A 431 -12.52 -2.96 -13.64
CA VAL A 431 -12.72 -3.15 -15.08
C VAL A 431 -13.60 -4.36 -15.35
N SER A 432 -14.71 -4.11 -15.99
CA SER A 432 -15.74 -5.07 -16.32
C SER A 432 -16.05 -5.04 -17.82
N LEU A 433 -16.86 -5.99 -18.25
CA LEU A 433 -17.40 -6.06 -19.60
C LEU A 433 -18.09 -4.74 -20.06
N VAL A 434 -18.69 -4.00 -19.12
CA VAL A 434 -19.49 -2.83 -19.40
C VAL A 434 -18.65 -1.56 -19.57
N ASN A 435 -17.53 -1.45 -18.84
CA ASN A 435 -16.73 -0.23 -18.84
C ASN A 435 -15.36 -0.36 -19.53
N ALA A 436 -14.90 -1.56 -19.88
CA ALA A 436 -13.56 -1.77 -20.44
C ALA A 436 -13.23 -0.89 -21.65
N LEU A 437 -14.20 -0.67 -22.54
CA LEU A 437 -14.02 0.23 -23.68
C LEU A 437 -13.99 1.73 -23.29
N HIS A 438 -14.44 2.08 -22.09
CA HIS A 438 -14.48 3.46 -21.61
C HIS A 438 -13.23 3.83 -20.79
N ILE A 439 -12.63 2.88 -20.10
CA ILE A 439 -11.48 3.07 -19.19
C ILE A 439 -10.32 3.87 -19.85
N PRO A 440 -9.86 3.58 -21.09
CA PRO A 440 -8.83 4.37 -21.74
C PRO A 440 -9.19 5.85 -21.94
N HIS A 441 -10.45 6.13 -22.24
CA HIS A 441 -10.91 7.50 -22.39
C HIS A 441 -10.95 8.24 -21.04
N PHE A 442 -11.43 7.56 -20.00
CA PHE A 442 -11.48 8.10 -18.64
C PHE A 442 -10.07 8.47 -18.15
N HIS A 443 -9.11 7.55 -18.27
CA HIS A 443 -7.73 7.80 -17.90
C HIS A 443 -7.15 9.04 -18.62
N LYS A 444 -7.24 9.05 -19.97
CA LYS A 444 -6.73 10.17 -20.79
C LYS A 444 -7.39 11.50 -20.44
N ALA A 445 -8.69 11.51 -20.19
CA ALA A 445 -9.42 12.72 -19.84
C ALA A 445 -8.91 13.32 -18.51
N TRP A 446 -8.78 12.51 -17.49
CA TRP A 446 -8.33 12.98 -16.18
C TRP A 446 -6.87 13.40 -16.15
N VAL A 447 -6.00 12.74 -16.91
CA VAL A 447 -4.61 13.19 -17.11
C VAL A 447 -4.59 14.54 -17.84
N LYS A 448 -5.37 14.68 -18.93
CA LYS A 448 -5.47 15.93 -19.68
C LYS A 448 -5.98 17.10 -18.84
N ASP A 449 -6.96 16.84 -17.97
CA ASP A 449 -7.57 17.85 -17.10
C ASP A 449 -6.74 18.14 -15.85
N GLY A 450 -5.55 17.50 -15.70
CA GLY A 450 -4.65 17.70 -14.56
C GLY A 450 -5.20 17.15 -13.23
N LEU A 451 -6.18 16.26 -13.28
CA LEU A 451 -6.78 15.66 -12.09
C LEU A 451 -5.94 14.49 -11.53
N ILE A 452 -5.17 13.84 -12.39
CA ILE A 452 -4.21 12.78 -12.05
C ILE A 452 -2.98 12.88 -12.95
N ILE A 453 -1.87 12.28 -12.50
CA ILE A 453 -0.75 11.92 -13.37
C ILE A 453 -0.96 10.50 -13.94
N PRO A 454 -0.26 10.12 -15.03
CA PRO A 454 -0.47 8.82 -15.71
C PRO A 454 -0.37 7.61 -14.80
N GLU A 455 0.51 7.64 -13.80
CA GLU A 455 0.76 6.54 -12.85
C GLU A 455 -0.34 6.36 -11.80
N GLN A 456 -1.25 7.33 -11.67
CA GLN A 456 -2.31 7.33 -10.66
C GLN A 456 -3.60 6.63 -11.10
N PHE A 457 -3.57 5.85 -12.17
CA PHE A 457 -4.71 5.08 -12.64
C PHE A 457 -4.44 3.58 -12.56
N ASN A 458 -5.16 2.90 -11.67
CA ASN A 458 -4.94 1.50 -11.30
C ASN A 458 -6.16 0.62 -11.64
N PRO A 459 -6.31 0.17 -12.91
CA PRO A 459 -7.40 -0.70 -13.31
C PRO A 459 -7.19 -2.12 -12.79
N LYS A 460 -8.22 -2.69 -12.15
CA LYS A 460 -8.27 -4.07 -11.65
C LYS A 460 -9.38 -4.84 -12.35
N VAL A 461 -9.07 -6.02 -12.86
CA VAL A 461 -10.05 -6.86 -13.56
C VAL A 461 -11.08 -7.40 -12.57
N LEU A 462 -12.37 -7.34 -12.95
CA LEU A 462 -13.47 -7.88 -12.18
C LEU A 462 -13.58 -9.40 -12.39
N ASP A 463 -13.51 -10.16 -11.31
CA ASP A 463 -13.79 -11.60 -11.30
C ASP A 463 -15.24 -11.91 -10.91
N TYR A 464 -15.80 -11.18 -9.95
CA TYR A 464 -17.16 -11.38 -9.45
C TYR A 464 -17.93 -10.06 -9.33
N PRO A 465 -19.21 -9.98 -9.70
CA PRO A 465 -20.04 -11.06 -10.29
C PRO A 465 -19.56 -11.49 -11.69
N SER A 466 -19.51 -12.80 -11.91
CA SER A 466 -18.96 -13.39 -13.15
C SER A 466 -19.68 -12.91 -14.42
N VAL A 467 -20.96 -12.53 -14.31
CA VAL A 467 -21.75 -12.00 -15.44
C VAL A 467 -21.12 -10.73 -16.04
N PHE A 468 -20.37 -9.97 -15.27
CA PHE A 468 -19.67 -8.77 -15.72
C PHE A 468 -18.18 -8.98 -16.00
N SER A 469 -17.66 -10.20 -15.79
CA SER A 469 -16.25 -10.50 -16.02
C SER A 469 -15.89 -10.41 -17.51
N LEU A 470 -14.69 -9.89 -17.79
CA LEU A 470 -14.13 -9.83 -19.14
C LEU A 470 -13.97 -11.21 -19.79
N LYS A 471 -13.78 -12.26 -18.99
CA LYS A 471 -13.67 -13.66 -19.46
C LYS A 471 -14.92 -14.08 -20.22
N ASN A 472 -16.07 -13.52 -19.86
CA ASN A 472 -17.39 -13.83 -20.47
C ASN A 472 -17.72 -12.95 -21.69
N ALA A 473 -16.81 -12.07 -22.14
CA ALA A 473 -17.05 -11.23 -23.30
C ALA A 473 -17.13 -12.06 -24.60
N PRO A 474 -18.09 -11.78 -25.50
CA PRO A 474 -18.09 -12.36 -26.83
C PRO A 474 -16.80 -12.07 -27.59
N ARG A 475 -16.32 -13.03 -28.40
CA ARG A 475 -15.02 -12.92 -29.10
C ARG A 475 -14.80 -11.59 -29.83
N LYS A 476 -15.85 -11.09 -30.55
CA LYS A 476 -15.78 -9.80 -31.24
C LYS A 476 -15.56 -8.62 -30.26
N LEU A 477 -16.15 -8.70 -29.08
CA LEU A 477 -16.00 -7.66 -28.05
C LEU A 477 -14.62 -7.77 -27.37
N LYS A 478 -14.15 -9.00 -27.05
CA LYS A 478 -12.80 -9.23 -26.56
C LYS A 478 -11.76 -8.60 -27.50
N GLN A 479 -11.90 -8.82 -28.82
CA GLN A 479 -10.99 -8.21 -29.81
C GLN A 479 -11.04 -6.69 -29.83
N LYS A 480 -12.23 -6.08 -29.72
CA LYS A 480 -12.36 -4.61 -29.64
C LYS A 480 -11.72 -4.04 -28.38
N ILE A 481 -11.93 -4.71 -27.24
CA ILE A 481 -11.32 -4.31 -25.96
C ILE A 481 -9.80 -4.44 -26.07
N TYR A 482 -9.31 -5.58 -26.55
CA TYR A 482 -7.88 -5.85 -26.73
C TYR A 482 -7.20 -4.74 -27.54
N ASN A 483 -7.72 -4.44 -28.73
CA ASN A 483 -7.15 -3.39 -29.59
C ASN A 483 -7.13 -2.02 -28.90
N LYS A 484 -8.22 -1.67 -28.21
CA LYS A 484 -8.31 -0.37 -27.53
C LYS A 484 -7.38 -0.26 -26.34
N ILE A 485 -7.24 -1.33 -25.55
CA ILE A 485 -6.33 -1.37 -24.40
C ILE A 485 -4.88 -1.37 -24.88
N SER A 486 -4.52 -2.16 -25.91
CA SER A 486 -3.18 -2.15 -26.50
C SER A 486 -2.77 -0.75 -26.98
N THR A 487 -3.62 -0.08 -27.76
CA THR A 487 -3.38 1.30 -28.18
C THR A 487 -3.24 2.27 -26.99
N HIS A 488 -3.94 2.00 -25.92
CA HIS A 488 -3.82 2.81 -24.70
C HIS A 488 -2.50 2.56 -23.97
N ILE A 489 -2.06 1.32 -23.90
CA ILE A 489 -0.75 0.95 -23.34
C ILE A 489 0.37 1.63 -24.14
N ASP A 490 0.31 1.62 -25.47
CA ASP A 490 1.29 2.31 -26.33
C ASP A 490 1.38 3.81 -26.02
N TRP A 491 0.23 4.45 -25.74
CA TRP A 491 0.20 5.85 -25.31
C TRP A 491 0.77 6.03 -23.90
N LEU A 492 0.58 5.06 -23.00
CA LEU A 492 0.94 5.16 -21.59
C LEU A 492 2.42 4.90 -21.33
N ILE A 493 3.05 3.96 -22.06
CA ILE A 493 4.45 3.56 -21.87
C ILE A 493 5.43 4.76 -21.74
N PRO A 494 5.41 5.78 -22.62
CA PRO A 494 6.32 6.90 -22.49
C PRO A 494 6.00 7.84 -21.31
N LEU A 495 4.83 7.73 -20.71
CA LEU A 495 4.32 8.64 -19.68
C LEU A 495 4.40 8.03 -18.27
N ASP A 496 4.20 6.73 -18.13
CA ASP A 496 4.24 6.00 -16.86
C ASP A 496 5.67 5.60 -16.51
N LYS A 497 6.34 6.42 -15.74
CA LYS A 497 7.74 6.20 -15.32
C LYS A 497 7.89 5.04 -14.33
N THR A 498 6.80 4.66 -13.65
CA THR A 498 6.79 3.62 -12.61
C THR A 498 6.38 2.26 -13.14
N GLU A 499 5.89 2.19 -14.38
CA GLU A 499 5.29 1.02 -15.01
C GLU A 499 4.07 0.42 -14.25
N LYS A 500 3.59 1.07 -13.20
CA LYS A 500 2.46 0.59 -12.37
C LYS A 500 1.17 0.51 -13.17
N SER A 501 0.78 1.63 -13.79
CA SER A 501 -0.43 1.68 -14.60
C SER A 501 -0.30 0.82 -15.86
N VAL A 502 0.86 0.83 -16.53
CA VAL A 502 1.13 -0.05 -17.67
C VAL A 502 0.92 -1.51 -17.30
N THR A 503 1.47 -1.97 -16.19
CA THR A 503 1.32 -3.34 -15.67
C THR A 503 -0.14 -3.66 -15.37
N SER A 504 -0.87 -2.73 -14.73
CA SER A 504 -2.29 -2.89 -14.44
C SER A 504 -3.12 -2.98 -15.73
N PHE A 505 -2.84 -2.18 -16.76
CA PHE A 505 -3.50 -2.30 -18.06
C PHE A 505 -3.16 -3.59 -18.81
N LYS A 506 -1.92 -4.10 -18.71
CA LYS A 506 -1.52 -5.39 -19.26
C LYS A 506 -2.33 -6.55 -18.66
N SER A 507 -2.68 -6.48 -17.37
CA SER A 507 -3.52 -7.49 -16.73
C SER A 507 -4.90 -7.62 -17.37
N ILE A 508 -5.45 -6.54 -17.94
CA ILE A 508 -6.71 -6.56 -18.70
C ILE A 508 -6.55 -7.42 -19.98
N LEU A 509 -5.42 -7.26 -20.69
CA LEU A 509 -5.14 -8.06 -21.89
C LEU A 509 -5.05 -9.56 -21.56
N THR A 510 -4.36 -9.90 -20.46
CA THR A 510 -4.27 -11.27 -19.97
C THR A 510 -5.65 -11.87 -19.66
N ALA A 511 -6.52 -11.11 -19.01
CA ALA A 511 -7.89 -11.57 -18.70
C ALA A 511 -8.76 -11.83 -19.94
N LEU A 512 -8.47 -11.17 -21.05
CA LEU A 512 -9.18 -11.36 -22.32
C LEU A 512 -8.75 -12.64 -23.06
N THR A 513 -7.53 -13.14 -22.81
CA THR A 513 -7.00 -14.36 -23.44
C THR A 513 -7.36 -15.63 -22.66
N ASP A 514 -7.90 -15.49 -21.45
CA ASP A 514 -8.34 -16.62 -20.65
C ASP A 514 -9.59 -17.27 -21.29
N GLU A 515 -9.43 -18.51 -21.79
CA GLU A 515 -10.49 -19.29 -22.47
C GLU A 515 -11.27 -20.21 -21.50
N THR A 516 -10.96 -20.19 -20.20
CA THR A 516 -11.51 -21.11 -19.21
C THR A 516 -12.99 -20.88 -18.86
N SER A 517 -13.66 -19.86 -19.41
CA SER A 517 -15.06 -19.59 -19.12
C SER A 517 -16.00 -20.39 -20.03
N ILE A 518 -16.84 -21.23 -19.41
CA ILE A 518 -18.04 -21.79 -20.05
C ILE A 518 -19.07 -20.65 -20.13
N PHE A 519 -19.15 -19.99 -21.28
CA PHE A 519 -20.05 -18.87 -21.48
C PHE A 519 -21.34 -19.30 -22.20
N ASP A 520 -22.47 -19.22 -21.49
CA ASP A 520 -23.80 -19.24 -22.12
C ASP A 520 -24.21 -17.83 -22.52
N ALA A 521 -24.03 -17.48 -23.80
CA ALA A 521 -24.37 -16.17 -24.35
C ALA A 521 -25.87 -15.82 -24.19
N ASN A 522 -26.75 -16.80 -24.24
CA ASN A 522 -28.21 -16.57 -24.12
C ASN A 522 -28.61 -16.32 -22.66
N GLY A 523 -27.98 -17.04 -21.72
CA GLY A 523 -28.15 -16.81 -20.29
C GLY A 523 -27.61 -15.45 -19.82
N PHE A 524 -26.51 -15.00 -20.44
CA PHE A 524 -25.89 -13.70 -20.15
C PHE A 524 -26.83 -12.51 -20.49
N TRP A 525 -27.33 -12.47 -21.71
CA TRP A 525 -28.21 -11.38 -22.13
C TRP A 525 -29.54 -11.38 -21.37
N LYS A 526 -30.10 -12.55 -21.06
CA LYS A 526 -31.27 -12.64 -20.17
C LYS A 526 -31.00 -12.07 -18.80
N LYS A 527 -29.83 -12.35 -18.19
CA LYS A 527 -29.49 -11.82 -16.86
C LYS A 527 -29.24 -10.31 -16.88
N ILE A 528 -28.57 -9.77 -17.92
CA ILE A 528 -28.34 -8.31 -18.03
C ILE A 528 -29.67 -7.58 -18.21
N THR A 529 -30.56 -8.07 -19.07
CA THR A 529 -31.87 -7.42 -19.29
C THR A 529 -32.84 -7.57 -18.12
N GLN A 530 -32.56 -8.43 -17.16
CA GLN A 530 -33.33 -8.54 -15.90
C GLN A 530 -32.80 -7.60 -14.79
N ILE A 531 -31.64 -6.99 -14.98
CA ILE A 531 -31.02 -6.07 -14.02
C ILE A 531 -31.43 -4.60 -14.31
N ASP A 532 -31.95 -4.32 -15.50
CA ASP A 532 -32.56 -3.03 -15.87
C ASP A 532 -34.04 -2.98 -15.46
#